data_26ee2c377391c9bd379c015513363304
#
_entry.id   26ee2c377391c9bd379c015513363304
#
_cell.length_a   1.000
_cell.length_b   1.000
_cell.length_c   1.000
_cell.angle_alpha   90.00
_cell.angle_beta   90.00
_cell.angle_gamma   90.00
#
_symmetry.space_group_name_H-M   'P 1'
#
loop_
_entity.id
_entity.type
_entity.pdbx_description
1 polymer ?
#
loop_
_entity_poly.entity_id
_entity_poly.type
_entity_poly.pdbx_seq_one_letter_code
_entity_poly.pdbx_strand_id
1 'polypeptide(L)'
;MPLRPVLLFYGRASCSPCTEARDSLQWILEDRASRGELVPVVRDLDVATDPDLERRYGALVPVVVIGDAELPLVTSVRQLRAFLDATLPLLA
;
A
#
# COMPACT_ATOMS: atom_id res chain seq x y z
N MET A 1 -6.59 -10.54 21.35
CA MET A 1 -7.04 -9.48 20.43
C MET A 1 -6.24 -9.55 19.14
N PRO A 2 -6.86 -9.82 18.02
CA PRO A 2 -6.11 -9.89 16.79
C PRO A 2 -5.63 -8.50 16.37
N LEU A 3 -4.36 -8.40 16.02
CA LEU A 3 -3.81 -7.17 15.49
C LEU A 3 -4.14 -7.07 14.01
N ARG A 4 -4.57 -5.89 13.59
CA ARG A 4 -4.76 -5.64 12.17
C ARG A 4 -3.39 -5.51 11.51
N PRO A 5 -3.20 -6.10 10.32
CA PRO A 5 -1.96 -5.88 9.59
C PRO A 5 -1.81 -4.41 9.23
N VAL A 6 -0.57 -3.97 9.12
CA VAL A 6 -0.24 -2.61 8.73
C VAL A 6 0.27 -2.62 7.30
N LEU A 7 -0.29 -1.74 6.49
CA LEU A 7 0.17 -1.49 5.12
C LEU A 7 0.89 -0.15 5.12
N LEU A 8 2.15 -0.17 4.69
CA LEU A 8 2.92 1.06 4.52
C LEU A 8 2.82 1.49 3.06
N PHE A 9 2.44 2.74 2.86
CA PHE A 9 2.37 3.32 1.52
C PHE A 9 3.44 4.41 1.41
N TYR A 10 4.47 4.12 0.63
CA TYR A 10 5.56 5.06 0.40
C TYR A 10 5.30 5.86 -0.88
N GLY A 11 5.31 7.17 -0.75
CA GLY A 11 5.12 8.08 -1.86
C GLY A 11 5.90 9.35 -1.66
N ARG A 12 5.61 10.35 -2.46
CA ARG A 12 6.14 11.69 -2.30
C ARG A 12 5.13 12.72 -2.76
N ALA A 13 5.31 13.96 -2.35
CA ALA A 13 4.50 15.07 -2.81
C ALA A 13 4.71 15.28 -4.31
N SER A 14 3.72 15.84 -4.98
CA SER A 14 3.78 16.15 -6.42
C SER A 14 4.11 14.95 -7.30
N CYS A 15 3.61 13.78 -6.89
CA CYS A 15 3.81 12.52 -7.62
C CYS A 15 2.44 12.04 -8.09
N SER A 16 2.10 12.25 -9.37
CA SER A 16 0.81 11.80 -9.92
C SER A 16 0.59 10.31 -9.81
N PRO A 17 1.58 9.45 -10.13
CA PRO A 17 1.40 8.02 -9.94
C PRO A 17 1.15 7.63 -8.48
N CYS A 18 1.75 8.36 -7.52
CA CYS A 18 1.53 8.10 -6.11
C CYS A 18 0.09 8.43 -5.71
N THR A 19 -0.43 9.56 -6.18
CA THR A 19 -1.81 9.96 -5.91
C THR A 19 -2.78 8.95 -6.49
N GLU A 20 -2.57 8.55 -7.74
CA GLU A 20 -3.42 7.58 -8.41
C GLU A 20 -3.41 6.23 -7.70
N ALA A 21 -2.23 5.76 -7.31
CA ALA A 21 -2.12 4.50 -6.59
C ALA A 21 -2.80 4.57 -5.22
N ARG A 22 -2.66 5.70 -4.53
CA ARG A 22 -3.29 5.88 -3.21
C ARG A 22 -4.81 5.88 -3.32
N ASP A 23 -5.36 6.53 -4.35
CA ASP A 23 -6.79 6.53 -4.60
C ASP A 23 -7.29 5.13 -4.94
N SER A 24 -6.57 4.41 -5.78
CA SER A 24 -6.89 3.02 -6.12
C SER A 24 -6.89 2.12 -4.89
N LEU A 25 -5.88 2.29 -4.03
CA LEU A 25 -5.78 1.53 -2.79
C LEU A 25 -7.00 1.80 -1.90
N GLN A 26 -7.37 3.06 -1.75
CA GLN A 26 -8.54 3.43 -0.93
C GLN A 26 -9.80 2.73 -1.44
N TRP A 27 -10.01 2.76 -2.76
CA TRP A 27 -11.17 2.13 -3.37
C TRP A 27 -11.18 0.61 -3.12
N ILE A 28 -10.04 -0.04 -3.30
CA ILE A 28 -9.93 -1.50 -3.08
C ILE A 28 -10.23 -1.84 -1.62
N LEU A 29 -9.71 -1.04 -0.68
CA LEU A 29 -9.92 -1.30 0.74
C LEU A 29 -11.37 -1.09 1.15
N GLU A 30 -12.05 -0.10 0.58
CA GLU A 30 -13.48 0.11 0.79
C GLU A 30 -14.28 -1.07 0.26
N ASP A 31 -13.90 -1.58 -0.92
CA ASP A 31 -14.54 -2.74 -1.51
C ASP A 31 -14.35 -3.99 -0.63
N ARG A 32 -13.12 -4.21 -0.12
CA ARG A 32 -12.85 -5.32 0.80
C ARG A 32 -13.69 -5.20 2.06
N ALA A 33 -13.78 -4.01 2.64
CA ALA A 33 -14.58 -3.78 3.84
C ALA A 33 -16.06 -4.10 3.59
N SER A 34 -16.59 -3.71 2.44
CA SER A 34 -17.99 -3.96 2.10
C SER A 34 -18.29 -5.45 1.96
N ARG A 35 -17.28 -6.26 1.67
CA ARG A 35 -17.41 -7.72 1.57
C ARG A 35 -17.07 -8.44 2.87
N GLY A 36 -16.80 -7.71 3.95
CA GLY A 36 -16.43 -8.28 5.24
C GLY A 36 -15.03 -8.88 5.26
N GLU A 37 -14.17 -8.50 4.31
CA GLU A 37 -12.79 -8.98 4.25
C GLU A 37 -11.88 -8.13 5.12
N LEU A 38 -10.73 -8.70 5.49
CA LEU A 38 -9.77 -8.01 6.32
C LEU A 38 -9.21 -6.77 5.62
N VAL A 39 -9.21 -5.65 6.33
CA VAL A 39 -8.67 -4.38 5.84
C VAL A 39 -7.50 -3.97 6.72
N PRO A 40 -6.32 -3.70 6.14
CA PRO A 40 -5.17 -3.28 6.93
C PRO A 40 -5.31 -1.85 7.40
N VAL A 41 -4.53 -1.49 8.41
CA VAL A 41 -4.30 -0.09 8.77
C VAL A 41 -3.31 0.47 7.77
N VAL A 42 -3.63 1.60 7.13
CA VAL A 42 -2.75 2.24 6.16
C VAL A 42 -1.96 3.34 6.84
N ARG A 43 -0.64 3.33 6.64
CA ARG A 43 0.25 4.40 7.07
C ARG A 43 0.93 4.99 5.84
N ASP A 44 0.70 6.27 5.61
CA ASP A 44 1.31 7.00 4.50
C ASP A 44 2.65 7.57 4.94
N LEU A 45 3.68 7.34 4.15
CA LEU A 45 5.04 7.78 4.42
C LEU A 45 5.59 8.52 3.21
N ASP A 46 6.13 9.72 3.44
CA ASP A 46 6.77 10.51 2.39
C ASP A 46 8.26 10.22 2.42
N VAL A 47 8.78 9.62 1.34
CA VAL A 47 10.20 9.25 1.26
C VAL A 47 11.12 10.48 1.32
N ALA A 48 10.63 11.65 0.92
CA ALA A 48 11.44 12.86 0.93
C ALA A 48 11.75 13.38 2.35
N THR A 49 11.03 12.88 3.36
CA THR A 49 11.23 13.32 4.75
C THR A 49 12.33 12.54 5.48
N ASP A 50 12.85 11.49 4.88
CA ASP A 50 13.86 10.62 5.51
C ASP A 50 14.87 10.18 4.45
N PRO A 51 16.18 10.54 4.60
CA PRO A 51 17.19 10.15 3.63
C PRO A 51 17.33 8.64 3.41
N ASP A 52 17.09 7.84 4.43
CA ASP A 52 17.15 6.38 4.30
C ASP A 52 16.01 5.86 3.44
N LEU A 53 14.80 6.40 3.62
CA LEU A 53 13.65 6.05 2.79
C LEU A 53 13.87 6.49 1.35
N GLU A 54 14.43 7.69 1.16
CA GLU A 54 14.72 8.19 -0.19
C GLU A 54 15.71 7.28 -0.90
N ARG A 55 16.76 6.83 -0.22
CA ARG A 55 17.72 5.90 -0.82
C ARG A 55 17.10 4.58 -1.18
N ARG A 56 16.23 4.06 -0.31
CA ARG A 56 15.65 2.72 -0.48
C ARG A 56 14.51 2.72 -1.49
N TYR A 57 13.63 3.69 -1.43
CA TYR A 57 12.38 3.69 -2.20
C TYR A 57 12.20 4.86 -3.15
N GLY A 58 13.06 5.87 -3.10
CA GLY A 58 12.84 7.11 -3.83
C GLY A 58 12.63 6.96 -5.33
N ALA A 59 13.35 6.03 -5.95
CA ALA A 59 13.20 5.75 -7.39
C ALA A 59 12.09 4.73 -7.68
N LEU A 60 11.46 4.18 -6.64
CA LEU A 60 10.51 3.08 -6.77
C LEU A 60 9.08 3.45 -6.39
N VAL A 61 8.87 4.68 -5.91
CA VAL A 61 7.52 5.11 -5.48
C VAL A 61 6.56 5.14 -6.67
N PRO A 62 5.29 4.80 -6.46
CA PRO A 62 4.67 4.39 -5.19
C PRO A 62 5.00 2.94 -4.82
N VAL A 63 5.29 2.70 -3.53
CA VAL A 63 5.63 1.37 -3.02
C VAL A 63 4.65 1.00 -1.92
N VAL A 64 4.14 -0.22 -1.96
CA VAL A 64 3.26 -0.77 -0.93
C VAL A 64 4.00 -1.90 -0.22
N VAL A 65 3.99 -1.87 1.11
CA VAL A 65 4.68 -2.88 1.94
C VAL A 65 3.72 -3.44 2.97
N ILE A 66 3.64 -4.77 3.06
CA ILE A 66 2.92 -5.47 4.11
C ILE A 66 3.86 -6.56 4.63
N GLY A 67 4.31 -6.41 5.89
CA GLY A 67 5.29 -7.34 6.46
C GLY A 67 6.57 -7.34 5.63
N ASP A 68 6.97 -8.50 5.15
CA ASP A 68 8.18 -8.66 4.32
C ASP A 68 7.89 -8.51 2.82
N ALA A 69 6.63 -8.38 2.44
CA ALA A 69 6.25 -8.29 1.03
C ALA A 69 6.26 -6.84 0.57
N GLU A 70 6.87 -6.59 -0.58
CA GLU A 70 6.95 -5.25 -1.17
C GLU A 70 6.43 -5.28 -2.60
N LEU A 71 5.68 -4.25 -2.97
CA LEU A 71 5.23 -4.02 -4.34
C LEU A 71 5.68 -2.64 -4.78
N PRO A 72 6.81 -2.52 -5.49
CA PRO A 72 7.28 -1.22 -5.99
C PRO A 72 6.59 -0.85 -7.29
N LEU A 73 6.66 0.43 -7.64
CA LEU A 73 6.20 0.97 -8.92
C LEU A 73 4.76 0.57 -9.22
N VAL A 74 3.89 0.82 -8.25
CA VAL A 74 2.47 0.48 -8.40
C VAL A 74 1.86 1.35 -9.49
N THR A 75 1.34 0.71 -10.54
CA THR A 75 0.78 1.40 -11.69
C THR A 75 -0.65 0.97 -12.03
N SER A 76 -1.20 -0.05 -11.35
CA SER A 76 -2.53 -0.53 -11.70
C SER A 76 -3.28 -1.09 -10.50
N VAL A 77 -4.61 -1.02 -10.60
CA VAL A 77 -5.52 -1.64 -9.63
C VAL A 77 -5.29 -3.16 -9.59
N ARG A 78 -5.02 -3.77 -10.75
CA ARG A 78 -4.78 -5.21 -10.83
C ARG A 78 -3.58 -5.63 -9.97
N GLN A 79 -2.47 -4.90 -10.05
CA GLN A 79 -1.28 -5.16 -9.22
C GLN A 79 -1.60 -5.08 -7.74
N LEU A 80 -2.27 -4.00 -7.33
CA LEU A 80 -2.64 -3.79 -5.94
C LEU A 80 -3.56 -4.90 -5.44
N ARG A 81 -4.57 -5.24 -6.22
CA ARG A 81 -5.54 -6.26 -5.83
C ARG A 81 -4.86 -7.62 -5.66
N ALA A 82 -4.02 -7.99 -6.61
CA ALA A 82 -3.29 -9.26 -6.54
C ALA A 82 -2.34 -9.29 -5.34
N PHE A 83 -1.65 -8.19 -5.08
CA PHE A 83 -0.73 -8.08 -3.94
C PHE A 83 -1.48 -8.23 -2.61
N LEU A 84 -2.59 -7.54 -2.46
CA LEU A 84 -3.40 -7.61 -1.24
C LEU A 84 -3.97 -9.00 -1.03
N ASP A 85 -4.46 -9.63 -2.10
CA ASP A 85 -5.01 -10.98 -2.01
C ASP A 85 -3.94 -12.01 -1.63
N ALA A 86 -2.69 -11.78 -2.05
CA ALA A 86 -1.58 -12.69 -1.73
C ALA A 86 -1.00 -12.45 -0.33
N THR A 87 -1.10 -11.24 0.21
CA THR A 87 -0.42 -10.87 1.44
C THR A 87 -1.34 -10.76 2.66
N LEU A 88 -2.60 -10.44 2.46
CA LEU A 88 -3.55 -10.34 3.55
C LEU A 88 -4.22 -11.69 3.77
N PRO A 89 -4.30 -12.14 5.04
CA PRO A 89 -4.99 -13.39 5.28
C PRO A 89 -6.47 -13.26 4.97
N LEU A 90 -7.05 -14.39 4.56
CA LEU A 90 -8.50 -14.47 4.45
C LEU A 90 -9.08 -14.43 5.86
N LEU A 91 -10.22 -13.79 6.00
CA LEU A 91 -10.91 -13.80 7.28
C LEU A 91 -11.32 -15.21 7.63
N ALA A 92 -11.04 -15.54 8.82
CA ALA A 92 -11.54 -16.78 9.38
C ALA A 92 -13.01 -16.61 9.75
#